data_cedbf912447cb9b8f567799c4ddbd433
#
_entry.id   cedbf912447cb9b8f567799c4ddbd433
#
_cell.length_a   1.000
_cell.length_b   1.000
_cell.length_c   1.000
_cell.angle_alpha   90.00
_cell.angle_beta   90.00
_cell.angle_gamma   90.00
#
_symmetry.space_group_name_H-M   'P 1'
#
loop_
_entity.id
_entity.type
_entity.pdbx_description
1 polymer ?
#
loop_
_entity_poly.entity_id
_entity_poly.type
_entity_poly.pdbx_seq_one_letter_code
_entity_poly.pdbx_strand_id
1 'polypeptide(L)'
;MVLKHGDSQKIIRQVEATEMDALRRSSRISRTERIRNVTIRQRIGLEEPIIKEIEQNQLTWYGHVQRMAEGRLPKTALKWMPKEKRAPGRLKKNWMEVIRQPMNERNLNEGQWEDRKQWNLGVGQRRTMF
;
A
#
# COMPACT_ATOMS: atom_id res chain seq x y z
N MET A 1 6.81 17.54 -4.32
CA MET A 1 7.97 16.78 -4.84
C MET A 1 7.63 15.30 -4.82
N VAL A 2 7.73 14.69 -5.95
CA VAL A 2 7.35 13.29 -6.13
C VAL A 2 8.48 12.40 -5.63
N LEU A 3 8.14 11.32 -4.91
CA LEU A 3 9.09 10.26 -4.57
C LEU A 3 9.73 9.74 -5.86
N LYS A 4 11.04 9.55 -5.82
CA LYS A 4 11.70 8.87 -6.93
C LYS A 4 11.06 7.50 -7.09
N HIS A 5 10.55 7.22 -8.27
CA HIS A 5 9.85 5.98 -8.58
C HIS A 5 10.66 4.74 -8.19
N GLY A 6 12.00 4.80 -8.34
CA GLY A 6 12.89 3.71 -7.99
C GLY A 6 12.92 3.34 -6.51
N ASP A 7 12.78 4.33 -5.59
CA ASP A 7 12.81 4.05 -4.15
C ASP A 7 11.56 3.30 -3.71
N SER A 8 10.38 3.69 -4.21
CA SER A 8 9.12 3.00 -3.93
C SER A 8 9.14 1.58 -4.49
N GLN A 9 9.64 1.39 -5.70
CA GLN A 9 9.77 0.07 -6.31
C GLN A 9 10.70 -0.84 -5.52
N LYS A 10 11.79 -0.30 -5.02
CA LYS A 10 12.74 -1.07 -4.20
C LYS A 10 12.09 -1.59 -2.92
N ILE A 11 11.34 -0.74 -2.23
CA ILE A 11 10.62 -1.12 -1.00
C ILE A 11 9.58 -2.20 -1.30
N ILE A 12 8.80 -2.05 -2.37
CA ILE A 12 7.80 -3.02 -2.79
C ILE A 12 8.46 -4.38 -3.07
N ARG A 13 9.59 -4.39 -3.78
CA ARG A 13 10.32 -5.62 -4.07
C ARG A 13 10.82 -6.30 -2.81
N GLN A 14 11.28 -5.52 -1.82
CA GLN A 14 11.73 -6.07 -0.54
C GLN A 14 10.60 -6.70 0.24
N VAL A 15 9.42 -6.07 0.26
CA VAL A 15 8.23 -6.61 0.92
C VAL A 15 7.79 -7.91 0.24
N GLU A 16 7.73 -7.92 -1.08
CA GLU A 16 7.37 -9.12 -1.85
C GLU A 16 8.37 -10.26 -1.66
N ALA A 17 9.66 -9.94 -1.63
CA ALA A 17 10.70 -10.94 -1.40
C ALA A 17 10.57 -11.57 -0.01
N THR A 18 10.29 -10.77 1.02
CA THR A 18 10.08 -11.25 2.38
C THR A 18 8.84 -12.16 2.46
N GLU A 19 7.75 -11.74 1.83
CA GLU A 19 6.54 -12.55 1.73
C GLU A 19 6.81 -13.90 1.07
N MET A 20 7.47 -13.88 -0.08
CA MET A 20 7.78 -15.09 -0.82
C MET A 20 8.71 -16.02 -0.05
N ASP A 21 9.67 -15.46 0.68
CA ASP A 21 10.54 -16.26 1.55
C ASP A 21 9.75 -17.00 2.61
N ALA A 22 8.81 -16.30 3.26
CA ALA A 22 7.93 -16.90 4.26
C ALA A 22 7.03 -17.99 3.66
N LEU A 23 6.45 -17.74 2.48
CA LEU A 23 5.59 -18.70 1.78
C LEU A 23 6.36 -19.94 1.37
N ARG A 24 7.59 -19.80 0.90
CA ARG A 24 8.46 -20.93 0.55
C ARG A 24 8.78 -21.78 1.77
N ARG A 25 9.13 -21.14 2.89
CA ARG A 25 9.43 -21.85 4.14
C ARG A 25 8.22 -22.62 4.66
N SER A 26 7.04 -22.01 4.62
CA SER A 26 5.82 -22.67 5.08
C SER A 26 5.42 -23.85 4.18
N SER A 27 5.75 -23.80 2.91
CA SER A 27 5.49 -24.87 1.93
C SER A 27 6.64 -25.87 1.83
N ARG A 28 7.71 -25.70 2.61
CA ARG A 28 8.90 -26.55 2.59
C ARG A 28 9.58 -26.60 1.21
N ILE A 29 9.56 -25.48 0.51
CA ILE A 29 10.20 -25.34 -0.81
C ILE A 29 11.55 -24.67 -0.63
N SER A 30 12.60 -25.32 -1.10
CA SER A 30 13.95 -24.78 -1.05
C SER A 30 14.17 -23.76 -2.18
N ARG A 31 15.03 -22.77 -1.95
CA ARG A 31 15.46 -21.84 -3.00
C ARG A 31 16.15 -22.54 -4.17
N THR A 32 16.78 -23.67 -3.92
CA THR A 32 17.47 -24.45 -4.96
C THR A 32 16.51 -25.09 -5.93
N GLU A 33 15.23 -25.25 -5.57
CA GLU A 33 14.22 -25.81 -6.46
C GLU A 33 13.81 -24.85 -7.58
N ARG A 34 14.10 -23.55 -7.44
CA ARG A 34 13.85 -22.51 -8.44
C ARG A 34 12.40 -22.47 -8.97
N ILE A 35 11.42 -22.68 -8.09
CA ILE A 35 10.01 -22.61 -8.45
C ILE A 35 9.61 -21.13 -8.53
N ARG A 36 8.87 -20.77 -9.58
CA ARG A 36 8.39 -19.40 -9.78
C ARG A 36 7.42 -18.97 -8.68
N ASN A 37 7.46 -17.69 -8.31
CA ASN A 37 6.57 -17.11 -7.30
C ASN A 37 5.09 -17.35 -7.63
N VAL A 38 4.70 -17.17 -8.88
CA VAL A 38 3.33 -17.41 -9.33
C VAL A 38 2.87 -18.83 -9.02
N THR A 39 3.72 -19.81 -9.29
CA THR A 39 3.42 -21.22 -9.02
C THR A 39 3.24 -21.48 -7.53
N ILE A 40 4.07 -20.88 -6.69
CA ILE A 40 3.99 -21.01 -5.23
C ILE A 40 2.69 -20.40 -4.71
N ARG A 41 2.33 -19.21 -5.20
CA ARG A 41 1.08 -18.54 -4.82
C ARG A 41 -0.14 -19.38 -5.20
N GLN A 42 -0.13 -19.98 -6.38
CA GLN A 42 -1.21 -20.85 -6.84
C GLN A 42 -1.36 -22.08 -5.96
N ARG A 43 -0.25 -22.71 -5.58
CA ARG A 43 -0.26 -23.90 -4.70
C ARG A 43 -0.84 -23.60 -3.32
N ILE A 44 -0.58 -22.41 -2.80
CA ILE A 44 -1.04 -21.98 -1.47
C ILE A 44 -2.46 -21.39 -1.53
N GLY A 45 -2.90 -20.95 -2.71
CA GLY A 45 -4.18 -20.28 -2.89
C GLY A 45 -4.16 -18.78 -2.62
N LEU A 46 -2.96 -18.19 -2.49
CA LEU A 46 -2.77 -16.75 -2.30
C LEU A 46 -2.41 -16.10 -3.63
N GLU A 47 -3.43 -15.72 -4.40
CA GLU A 47 -3.22 -15.16 -5.73
C GLU A 47 -2.65 -13.75 -5.71
N GLU A 48 -2.89 -12.99 -4.65
CA GLU A 48 -2.45 -11.60 -4.57
C GLU A 48 -1.25 -11.39 -3.65
N PRO A 49 -0.35 -10.45 -4.03
CA PRO A 49 0.73 -10.03 -3.15
C PRO A 49 0.20 -9.34 -1.89
N ILE A 50 0.90 -9.54 -0.78
CA ILE A 50 0.58 -8.90 0.49
C ILE A 50 0.55 -7.37 0.39
N ILE A 51 1.32 -6.80 -0.53
CA ILE A 51 1.36 -5.34 -0.73
C ILE A 51 -0.02 -4.78 -1.09
N LYS A 52 -0.82 -5.52 -1.85
CA LYS A 52 -2.17 -5.10 -2.23
C LYS A 52 -3.12 -5.10 -1.03
N GLU A 53 -2.98 -6.08 -0.15
CA GLU A 53 -3.73 -6.13 1.10
C GLU A 53 -3.36 -4.97 2.02
N ILE A 54 -2.08 -4.67 2.13
CA ILE A 54 -1.60 -3.51 2.91
C ILE A 54 -2.19 -2.22 2.36
N GLU A 55 -2.18 -2.03 1.04
CA GLU A 55 -2.77 -0.86 0.39
C GLU A 55 -4.26 -0.72 0.68
N GLN A 56 -5.02 -1.82 0.60
CA GLN A 56 -6.44 -1.83 0.93
C GLN A 56 -6.68 -1.40 2.38
N ASN A 57 -5.90 -1.93 3.30
CA ASN A 57 -6.02 -1.57 4.72
C ASN A 57 -5.69 -0.11 4.96
N GLN A 58 -4.66 0.41 4.31
CA GLN A 58 -4.29 1.83 4.39
C GLN A 58 -5.41 2.72 3.87
N LEU A 59 -6.00 2.39 2.73
CA LEU A 59 -7.08 3.17 2.14
C LEU A 59 -8.35 3.11 2.97
N THR A 60 -8.67 1.96 3.55
CA THR A 60 -9.82 1.82 4.46
C THR A 60 -9.65 2.71 5.68
N TRP A 61 -8.47 2.70 6.29
CA TRP A 61 -8.14 3.56 7.41
C TRP A 61 -8.18 5.04 7.01
N TYR A 62 -7.61 5.37 5.87
CA TYR A 62 -7.59 6.75 5.35
C TYR A 62 -9.00 7.31 5.19
N GLY A 63 -9.90 6.53 4.59
CA GLY A 63 -11.30 6.94 4.46
C GLY A 63 -11.97 7.16 5.80
N HIS A 64 -11.71 6.28 6.77
CA HIS A 64 -12.24 6.41 8.12
C HIS A 64 -11.74 7.71 8.79
N VAL A 65 -10.47 8.00 8.69
CA VAL A 65 -9.88 9.22 9.27
C VAL A 65 -10.42 10.47 8.59
N GLN A 66 -10.60 10.46 7.27
CA GLN A 66 -11.15 11.60 6.55
C GLN A 66 -12.61 11.92 6.95
N ARG A 67 -13.36 10.91 7.35
CA ARG A 67 -14.75 11.09 7.83
C ARG A 67 -14.81 11.55 9.28
N MET A 68 -13.69 11.59 10.01
CA MET A 68 -13.65 12.09 11.38
C MET A 68 -13.88 13.60 11.45
N ALA A 69 -14.36 14.06 12.58
CA ALA A 69 -14.47 15.50 12.87
C ALA A 69 -13.09 16.16 12.87
N GLU A 70 -13.04 17.42 12.45
CA GLU A 70 -11.82 18.22 12.53
C GLU A 70 -11.33 18.32 13.98
N GLY A 71 -10.02 18.36 14.15
CA GLY A 71 -9.38 18.46 15.45
C GLY A 71 -9.16 17.14 16.17
N ARG A 72 -9.68 16.03 15.67
CA ARG A 72 -9.36 14.73 16.24
C ARG A 72 -7.92 14.35 15.92
N LEU A 73 -7.26 13.69 16.88
CA LEU A 73 -5.83 13.40 16.80
C LEU A 73 -5.43 12.64 15.55
N PRO A 74 -6.12 11.55 15.12
CA PRO A 74 -5.74 10.86 13.90
C PRO A 74 -5.78 11.75 12.65
N LYS A 75 -6.77 12.62 12.55
CA LYS A 75 -6.88 13.54 11.41
C LYS A 75 -5.79 14.60 11.43
N THR A 76 -5.41 15.08 12.60
CA THR A 76 -4.29 16.00 12.79
C THR A 76 -2.97 15.34 12.40
N ALA A 77 -2.76 14.10 12.81
CA ALA A 77 -1.58 13.33 12.47
C ALA A 77 -1.46 13.06 10.96
N LEU A 78 -2.58 12.84 10.28
CA LEU A 78 -2.62 12.63 8.83
C LEU A 78 -2.08 13.84 8.07
N LYS A 79 -2.44 15.04 8.52
CA LYS A 79 -2.03 16.32 7.91
C LYS A 79 -0.65 16.81 8.39
N TRP A 80 -0.07 16.11 9.34
CA TRP A 80 1.21 16.52 9.92
C TRP A 80 2.33 16.47 8.88
N MET A 81 3.17 17.51 8.90
CA MET A 81 4.36 17.60 8.07
C MET A 81 5.59 17.79 8.96
N PRO A 82 6.72 17.13 8.65
CA PRO A 82 7.95 17.38 9.38
C PRO A 82 8.38 18.84 9.24
N LYS A 83 8.64 19.50 10.37
CA LYS A 83 9.07 20.91 10.38
C LYS A 83 10.57 21.08 10.16
N GLU A 84 11.36 20.08 10.51
CA GLU A 84 12.80 20.12 10.39
C GLU A 84 13.25 19.80 8.98
N LYS A 85 14.36 20.44 8.56
CA LYS A 85 14.99 20.13 7.30
C LYS A 85 15.60 18.74 7.38
N ARG A 86 15.31 17.93 6.38
CA ARG A 86 15.97 16.63 6.25
C ARG A 86 17.39 16.79 5.72
N ALA A 87 18.19 15.75 5.94
CA ALA A 87 19.50 15.66 5.33
C ALA A 87 19.40 15.81 3.80
N PRO A 88 20.41 16.41 3.15
CA PRO A 88 20.40 16.58 1.69
C PRO A 88 20.11 15.25 0.97
N GLY A 89 19.25 15.30 -0.03
CA GLY A 89 18.87 14.14 -0.83
C GLY A 89 17.68 13.34 -0.32
N ARG A 90 17.15 13.66 0.87
CA ARG A 90 15.95 12.99 1.39
C ARG A 90 14.72 13.87 1.21
N LEU A 91 13.64 13.28 0.68
CA LEU A 91 12.36 13.96 0.53
C LEU A 91 11.58 13.92 1.85
N LYS A 92 10.85 15.01 2.12
CA LYS A 92 9.88 15.01 3.23
C LYS A 92 8.71 14.11 2.85
N LYS A 93 8.36 13.20 3.76
CA LYS A 93 7.22 12.30 3.56
C LYS A 93 6.16 12.55 4.62
N ASN A 94 4.90 12.52 4.21
CA ASN A 94 3.77 12.45 5.11
C ASN A 94 2.81 11.35 4.63
N TRP A 95 1.77 11.11 5.41
CA TRP A 95 0.78 10.08 5.09
C TRP A 95 0.08 10.31 3.76
N MET A 96 -0.16 11.57 3.39
CA MET A 96 -0.85 11.92 2.14
C MET A 96 -0.07 11.44 0.91
N GLU A 97 1.23 11.51 0.95
CA GLU A 97 2.06 11.05 -0.17
C GLU A 97 2.02 9.54 -0.33
N VAL A 98 2.01 8.82 0.78
CA VAL A 98 1.94 7.35 0.78
C VAL A 98 0.61 6.86 0.20
N ILE A 99 -0.48 7.55 0.50
CA ILE A 99 -1.84 7.19 0.09
C ILE A 99 -2.13 7.53 -1.38
N ARG A 100 -1.46 8.54 -1.91
CA ARG A 100 -1.75 9.08 -3.25
C ARG A 100 -1.63 8.04 -4.35
N GLN A 101 -0.58 7.23 -4.35
CA GLN A 101 -0.38 6.23 -5.38
C GLN A 101 -1.44 5.12 -5.37
N PRO A 102 -1.77 4.49 -4.22
CA PRO A 102 -2.87 3.52 -4.18
C PRO A 102 -4.21 4.08 -4.60
N MET A 103 -4.50 5.35 -4.28
CA MET A 103 -5.71 6.02 -4.74
C MET A 103 -5.75 6.16 -6.26
N ASN A 104 -4.63 6.56 -6.86
CA ASN A 104 -4.53 6.72 -8.30
C ASN A 104 -4.71 5.39 -9.03
N GLU A 105 -4.15 4.32 -8.51
CA GLU A 105 -4.30 2.98 -9.07
C GLU A 105 -5.75 2.51 -9.09
N ARG A 106 -6.56 2.96 -8.14
CA ARG A 106 -7.96 2.57 -8.00
C ARG A 106 -8.93 3.62 -8.52
N ASN A 107 -8.43 4.69 -9.14
CA ASN A 107 -9.22 5.83 -9.63
C ASN A 107 -10.08 6.47 -8.53
N LEU A 108 -9.56 6.51 -7.31
CA LEU A 108 -10.22 7.16 -6.19
C LEU A 108 -9.88 8.65 -6.19
N ASN A 109 -10.90 9.49 -6.07
CA ASN A 109 -10.75 10.95 -6.05
C ASN A 109 -11.00 11.50 -4.65
N GLU A 110 -10.51 12.73 -4.42
CA GLU A 110 -10.77 13.43 -3.17
C GLU A 110 -12.28 13.62 -2.98
N GLY A 111 -12.73 13.46 -1.75
CA GLY A 111 -14.14 13.61 -1.39
C GLY A 111 -14.97 12.34 -1.53
N GLN A 112 -14.49 11.32 -2.24
CA GLN A 112 -15.23 10.05 -2.37
C GLN A 112 -15.36 9.30 -1.03
N TRP A 113 -14.48 9.59 -0.08
CA TRP A 113 -14.56 9.00 1.25
C TRP A 113 -15.81 9.40 2.05
N GLU A 114 -16.49 10.48 1.66
CA GLU A 114 -17.72 10.93 2.32
C GLU A 114 -18.82 9.86 2.22
N ASP A 115 -18.89 9.13 1.11
CA ASP A 115 -19.79 8.00 0.98
C ASP A 115 -19.03 6.72 1.33
N ARG A 116 -19.29 6.19 2.51
CA ARG A 116 -18.59 5.00 3.02
C ARG A 116 -18.74 3.79 2.12
N LYS A 117 -19.93 3.58 1.54
CA LYS A 117 -20.17 2.44 0.65
C LYS A 117 -19.38 2.56 -0.65
N GLN A 118 -19.41 3.74 -1.26
CA GLN A 118 -18.67 4.02 -2.48
C GLN A 118 -17.16 3.90 -2.25
N TRP A 119 -16.68 4.40 -1.12
CA TRP A 119 -15.27 4.30 -0.75
C TRP A 119 -14.84 2.85 -0.62
N ASN A 120 -15.60 2.03 0.12
CA ASN A 120 -15.28 0.63 0.32
C ASN A 120 -15.29 -0.17 -0.99
N LEU A 121 -16.22 0.11 -1.88
CA LEU A 121 -16.26 -0.50 -3.21
C LEU A 121 -15.03 -0.12 -4.03
N GLY A 122 -14.66 1.16 -4.02
CA GLY A 122 -13.48 1.64 -4.75
C GLY A 122 -12.17 1.08 -4.22
N VAL A 123 -12.04 0.96 -2.90
CA VAL A 123 -10.86 0.40 -2.25
C VAL A 123 -10.69 -1.09 -2.61
N GLY A 124 -11.79 -1.81 -2.70
CA GLY A 124 -11.77 -3.23 -3.08
C GLY A 124 -11.57 -3.47 -4.56
N GLN A 125 -11.65 -2.43 -5.41
CA GLN A 125 -11.44 -2.58 -6.84
C GLN A 125 -10.00 -2.97 -7.13
N ARG A 126 -9.87 -4.05 -7.85
CA ARG A 126 -8.58 -4.48 -8.38
C ARG A 126 -8.47 -3.91 -9.79
N ARG A 127 -7.36 -3.28 -10.07
CA ARG A 127 -7.08 -2.90 -11.43
C ARG A 127 -6.85 -4.17 -12.23
N THR A 128 -7.88 -4.62 -12.93
CA THR A 128 -7.71 -5.67 -13.92
C THR A 128 -6.83 -5.11 -15.02
N MET A 129 -5.64 -5.65 -15.14
CA MET A 129 -4.80 -5.39 -16.28
C MET A 129 -5.24 -6.26 -17.43
N PHE A 130 -5.74 -5.59 -18.42
CA PHE A 130 -6.02 -6.22 -19.69
C PHE A 130 -4.91 -5.85 -20.67
#